data_49fe76c945e92e9732ee6ad0811af181
#
_entry.id   49fe76c945e92e9732ee6ad0811af181
#
_cell.length_a   1.000
_cell.length_b   1.000
_cell.length_c   1.000
_cell.angle_alpha   90.00
_cell.angle_beta   90.00
_cell.angle_gamma   90.00
#
_symmetry.space_group_name_H-M   'P 1'
#
loop_
_entity.id
_entity.type
_entity.pdbx_description
1 polymer ?
#
loop_
_entity_poly.entity_id
_entity_poly.type
_entity_poly.pdbx_seq_one_letter_code
_entity_poly.pdbx_strand_id
1 'polypeptide(L)'
;MYKLFANRVKAPILANITEFGATPLYTTEQLAGADVSLVLYPLSAFRAMNKAAENVYTAIRRDGTQQNVIDTMQTRMELYDAINYHEFEQKLDALFAAKK
;
A
#
# COMPACT_ATOMS: atom_id res chain seq x y z
N MET A 1 -23.31 7.36 12.37
CA MET A 1 -23.50 5.91 12.25
C MET A 1 -22.50 5.11 13.08
N TYR A 2 -21.20 5.29 12.93
CA TYR A 2 -20.17 4.57 13.70
C TYR A 2 -20.34 4.71 15.22
N LYS A 3 -20.56 5.94 15.70
CA LYS A 3 -20.71 6.20 17.14
C LYS A 3 -21.94 5.49 17.73
N LEU A 4 -23.05 5.50 16.99
CA LEU A 4 -24.28 4.81 17.42
C LEU A 4 -24.06 3.29 17.44
N PHE A 5 -23.37 2.76 16.45
CA PHE A 5 -23.04 1.34 16.37
C PHE A 5 -22.11 0.93 17.52
N ALA A 6 -21.05 1.71 17.79
CA ALA A 6 -20.10 1.46 18.87
C ALA A 6 -20.77 1.47 20.24
N ASN A 7 -21.75 2.36 20.46
CA ASN A 7 -22.49 2.44 21.71
C ASN A 7 -23.40 1.21 21.97
N ARG A 8 -23.86 0.58 20.90
CA ARG A 8 -24.77 -0.58 20.99
C ARG A 8 -24.03 -1.92 20.96
N VAL A 9 -22.94 -1.99 20.21
CA VAL A 9 -22.12 -3.20 20.08
C VAL A 9 -20.90 -3.03 20.97
N LYS A 10 -20.87 -3.69 22.11
CA LYS A 10 -19.77 -3.60 23.09
C LYS A 10 -18.59 -4.48 22.68
N ALA A 11 -18.03 -4.21 21.51
CA ALA A 11 -16.88 -4.91 20.94
C ALA A 11 -16.02 -3.91 20.16
N PRO A 12 -14.71 -4.18 19.94
CA PRO A 12 -13.90 -3.34 19.08
C PRO A 12 -14.51 -3.20 17.68
N ILE A 13 -14.55 -1.98 17.15
CA ILE A 13 -15.15 -1.66 15.86
C ILE A 13 -14.04 -1.47 14.83
N LEU A 14 -14.16 -2.16 13.71
CA LEU A 14 -13.32 -1.94 12.53
C LEU A 14 -14.09 -1.12 11.51
N ALA A 15 -13.53 0.01 11.11
CA ALA A 15 -14.05 0.80 10.00
C ALA A 15 -13.33 0.42 8.71
N ASN A 16 -14.09 0.02 7.72
CA ASN A 16 -13.60 -0.30 6.39
C ASN A 16 -13.74 0.94 5.50
N ILE A 17 -12.62 1.62 5.23
CA ILE A 17 -12.60 2.88 4.47
C ILE A 17 -12.18 2.58 3.04
N THR A 18 -13.17 2.62 2.15
CA THR A 18 -13.00 2.30 0.73
C THR A 18 -13.39 3.49 -0.13
N GLU A 19 -12.54 3.87 -1.07
CA GLU A 19 -12.81 4.93 -2.04
C GLU A 19 -14.02 4.55 -2.92
N PHE A 20 -14.75 5.55 -3.37
CA PHE A 20 -15.93 5.40 -4.25
C PHE A 20 -17.09 4.62 -3.63
N GLY A 21 -17.09 4.44 -2.32
CA GLY A 21 -18.19 3.85 -1.58
C GLY A 21 -19.23 4.90 -1.16
N ALA A 22 -20.26 4.45 -0.45
CA ALA A 22 -21.32 5.32 0.07
C ALA A 22 -20.90 6.08 1.33
N THR A 23 -19.90 5.61 2.06
CA THR A 23 -19.41 6.23 3.29
C THR A 23 -18.38 7.31 2.99
N PRO A 24 -18.47 8.51 3.60
CA PRO A 24 -17.44 9.53 3.46
C PRO A 24 -16.07 9.04 3.93
N LEU A 25 -15.01 9.61 3.34
CA LEU A 25 -13.63 9.29 3.72
C LEU A 25 -13.24 10.06 4.99
N TYR A 26 -13.59 9.52 6.13
CA TYR A 26 -13.26 10.11 7.43
C TYR A 26 -11.76 9.97 7.74
N THR A 27 -11.23 10.94 8.50
CA THR A 27 -9.89 10.83 9.06
C THR A 27 -9.83 9.82 10.20
N THR A 28 -8.63 9.34 10.52
CA THR A 28 -8.44 8.45 11.67
C THR A 28 -8.86 9.11 12.99
N GLU A 29 -8.64 10.43 13.13
CA GLU A 29 -9.09 11.20 14.29
C GLU A 29 -10.61 11.23 14.43
N GLN A 30 -11.31 11.46 13.32
CA GLN A 30 -12.77 11.45 13.30
C GLN A 30 -13.31 10.07 13.68
N LEU A 31 -12.71 9.01 13.16
CA LEU A 31 -13.09 7.63 13.45
C LEU A 31 -12.79 7.27 14.92
N ALA A 32 -11.65 7.68 15.46
CA ALA A 32 -11.31 7.50 16.86
C ALA A 32 -12.31 8.20 17.77
N GLY A 33 -12.73 9.42 17.41
CA GLY A 33 -13.77 10.17 18.12
C GLY A 33 -15.14 9.49 18.10
N ALA A 34 -15.38 8.58 17.16
CA ALA A 34 -16.58 7.74 17.07
C ALA A 34 -16.39 6.34 17.66
N ASP A 35 -15.36 6.15 18.47
CA ASP A 35 -15.03 4.89 19.15
C ASP A 35 -14.67 3.73 18.22
N VAL A 36 -14.13 4.04 17.02
CA VAL A 36 -13.55 3.05 16.11
C VAL A 36 -12.16 2.67 16.60
N SER A 37 -11.87 1.38 16.69
CA SER A 37 -10.61 0.83 17.18
C SER A 37 -9.61 0.49 16.08
N LEU A 38 -10.09 0.12 14.90
CA LEU A 38 -9.29 -0.29 13.75
C LEU A 38 -9.80 0.38 12.48
N VAL A 39 -8.89 0.81 11.64
CA VAL A 39 -9.23 1.36 10.32
C VAL A 39 -8.56 0.52 9.25
N LEU A 40 -9.35 0.01 8.32
CA LEU A 40 -8.87 -0.82 7.22
C LEU A 40 -8.99 -0.05 5.91
N TYR A 41 -7.90 0.01 5.17
CA TYR A 41 -7.82 0.56 3.81
C TYR A 41 -7.58 -0.58 2.82
N PRO A 42 -8.62 -1.31 2.41
CA PRO A 42 -8.44 -2.59 1.72
C PRO A 42 -7.95 -2.45 0.28
N LEU A 43 -8.20 -1.32 -0.37
CA LEU A 43 -7.96 -1.15 -1.79
C LEU A 43 -7.12 0.08 -2.17
N SER A 44 -6.86 1.01 -1.26
CA SER A 44 -6.22 2.29 -1.58
C SER A 44 -4.86 2.11 -2.24
N ALA A 45 -3.97 1.35 -1.62
CA ALA A 45 -2.64 1.09 -2.16
C ALA A 45 -2.71 0.28 -3.46
N PHE A 46 -3.59 -0.72 -3.51
CA PHE A 46 -3.75 -1.58 -4.70
C PHE A 46 -4.24 -0.77 -5.91
N ARG A 47 -5.22 0.10 -5.73
CA ARG A 47 -5.69 1.00 -6.80
C ARG A 47 -4.61 1.95 -7.28
N ALA A 48 -3.82 2.50 -6.36
CA ALA A 48 -2.70 3.37 -6.69
C ALA A 48 -1.61 2.62 -7.47
N MET A 49 -1.26 1.40 -7.05
CA MET A 49 -0.32 0.53 -7.74
C MET A 49 -0.77 0.20 -9.16
N ASN A 50 -2.03 -0.20 -9.33
CA ASN A 50 -2.58 -0.53 -10.64
C ASN A 50 -2.54 0.67 -11.59
N LYS A 51 -2.91 1.85 -11.10
CA LYS A 51 -2.89 3.07 -11.92
C LYS A 51 -1.47 3.46 -12.30
N ALA A 52 -0.52 3.32 -11.40
CA ALA A 52 0.89 3.58 -11.69
C ALA A 52 1.43 2.61 -12.76
N ALA A 53 1.12 1.33 -12.65
CA ALA A 53 1.51 0.32 -13.65
C ALA A 53 0.88 0.62 -15.03
N GLU A 54 -0.41 0.94 -15.05
CA GLU A 54 -1.12 1.32 -16.28
C GLU A 54 -0.45 2.52 -16.96
N ASN A 55 -0.08 3.54 -16.19
CA ASN A 55 0.59 4.72 -16.70
C ASN A 55 1.94 4.40 -17.34
N VAL A 56 2.72 3.51 -16.73
CA VAL A 56 4.02 3.06 -17.26
C VAL A 56 3.82 2.30 -18.58
N TYR A 57 2.92 1.33 -18.63
CA TYR A 57 2.65 0.56 -19.85
C TYR A 57 2.11 1.44 -20.98
N THR A 58 1.26 2.40 -20.65
CA THR A 58 0.75 3.38 -21.62
C THR A 58 1.89 4.23 -22.20
N ALA A 59 2.81 4.68 -21.35
CA ALA A 59 3.99 5.44 -21.78
C ALA A 59 4.89 4.62 -22.71
N ILE A 60 5.19 3.36 -22.34
CA ILE A 60 6.00 2.47 -23.17
C ILE A 60 5.36 2.26 -24.55
N ARG A 61 4.06 2.03 -24.59
CA ARG A 61 3.32 1.83 -25.84
C ARG A 61 3.32 3.07 -26.72
N ARG A 62 3.17 4.24 -26.11
CA ARG A 62 3.14 5.53 -26.82
C ARG A 62 4.52 5.96 -27.30
N ASP A 63 5.54 5.86 -26.44
CA ASP A 63 6.87 6.44 -26.64
C ASP A 63 7.92 5.41 -27.06
N GLY A 64 7.63 4.13 -26.99
CA GLY A 64 8.59 3.04 -27.23
C GLY A 64 9.68 2.91 -26.15
N THR A 65 9.50 3.60 -25.03
CA THR A 65 10.46 3.64 -23.91
C THR A 65 9.76 4.09 -22.63
N GLN A 66 10.30 3.70 -21.49
CA GLN A 66 9.85 4.15 -20.17
C GLN A 66 10.57 5.42 -19.70
N GLN A 67 11.46 5.97 -20.49
CA GLN A 67 12.34 7.09 -20.08
C GLN A 67 11.57 8.29 -19.54
N ASN A 68 10.42 8.59 -20.13
CA ASN A 68 9.62 9.76 -19.78
C ASN A 68 8.83 9.62 -18.45
N VAL A 69 8.84 8.46 -17.82
CA VAL A 69 8.13 8.19 -16.56
C VAL A 69 9.03 7.68 -15.44
N ILE A 70 10.35 7.73 -15.63
CA ILE A 70 11.33 7.27 -14.62
C ILE A 70 11.15 8.02 -13.30
N ASP A 71 10.83 9.30 -13.34
CA ASP A 71 10.62 10.14 -12.15
C ASP A 71 9.39 9.73 -11.31
N THR A 72 8.52 8.90 -11.85
CA THR A 72 7.38 8.33 -11.12
C THR A 72 7.70 6.99 -10.45
N MET A 73 8.90 6.47 -10.63
CA MET A 73 9.30 5.15 -10.15
C MET A 73 10.21 5.25 -8.93
N GLN A 74 10.25 4.19 -8.16
CA GLN A 74 11.29 4.01 -7.16
C GLN A 74 12.65 3.86 -7.86
N THR A 75 13.69 4.41 -7.26
CA THR A 75 15.06 4.08 -7.66
C THR A 75 15.37 2.62 -7.33
N ARG A 76 16.46 2.09 -7.90
CA ARG A 76 16.90 0.72 -7.58
C ARG A 76 17.12 0.53 -6.08
N MET A 77 17.75 1.50 -5.42
CA MET A 77 18.02 1.42 -3.98
C MET A 77 16.75 1.50 -3.14
N GLU A 78 15.83 2.40 -3.48
CA GLU A 78 14.54 2.49 -2.80
C GLU A 78 13.74 1.18 -2.89
N LEU A 79 13.74 0.56 -4.06
CA LEU A 79 13.08 -0.74 -4.25
C LEU A 79 13.76 -1.82 -3.42
N TYR A 80 15.09 -1.91 -3.46
CA TYR A 80 15.84 -2.89 -2.70
C TYR A 80 15.62 -2.75 -1.19
N ASP A 81 15.59 -1.52 -0.69
CA ASP A 81 15.29 -1.27 0.71
C ASP A 81 13.86 -1.69 1.07
N ALA A 82 12.88 -1.38 0.19
CA ALA A 82 11.48 -1.73 0.43
C ALA A 82 11.22 -3.24 0.51
N ILE A 83 11.92 -4.04 -0.31
CA ILE A 83 11.78 -5.51 -0.33
C ILE A 83 12.85 -6.24 0.49
N ASN A 84 13.72 -5.49 1.16
CA ASN A 84 14.83 -6.04 1.97
C ASN A 84 15.77 -6.97 1.16
N TYR A 85 16.06 -6.57 -0.08
CA TYR A 85 16.83 -7.38 -1.05
C TYR A 85 18.21 -7.75 -0.54
N HIS A 86 18.95 -6.82 0.06
CA HIS A 86 20.33 -7.04 0.51
C HIS A 86 20.45 -8.13 1.58
N GLU A 87 19.47 -8.23 2.47
CA GLU A 87 19.47 -9.29 3.48
C GLU A 87 19.32 -10.68 2.84
N PHE A 88 18.44 -10.81 1.84
CA PHE A 88 18.30 -12.06 1.09
C PHE A 88 19.55 -12.42 0.32
N GLU A 89 20.20 -11.45 -0.33
CA GLU A 89 21.46 -11.63 -1.06
C GLU A 89 22.56 -12.11 -0.12
N GLN A 90 22.77 -11.44 1.01
CA GLN A 90 23.75 -11.81 2.02
C GLN A 90 23.50 -13.21 2.58
N LYS A 91 22.26 -13.57 2.80
CA LYS A 91 21.88 -14.90 3.27
C LYS A 91 22.21 -16.00 2.27
N LEU A 92 21.96 -15.75 0.99
CA LEU A 92 22.33 -16.68 -0.07
C LEU A 92 23.84 -16.84 -0.19
N ASP A 93 24.58 -15.74 -0.15
CA ASP A 93 26.05 -15.75 -0.21
C ASP A 93 26.65 -16.54 0.97
N ALA A 94 26.12 -16.35 2.17
CA ALA A 94 26.53 -17.10 3.35
C ALA A 94 26.26 -18.60 3.22
N LEU A 95 25.10 -18.97 2.66
CA LEU A 95 24.75 -20.38 2.42
C LEU A 95 25.64 -21.03 1.37
N PHE A 96 26.00 -20.34 0.30
CA PHE A 96 26.93 -20.84 -0.71
C PHE A 96 28.36 -20.92 -0.18
N ALA A 97 28.80 -19.96 0.61
CA ALA A 97 30.11 -20.02 1.26
C ALA A 97 30.23 -21.19 2.23
N ALA A 98 29.17 -21.55 2.94
CA ALA A 98 29.18 -22.68 3.88
C ALA A 98 29.25 -24.06 3.21
N LYS A 99 28.96 -24.15 1.89
CA LYS A 99 29.02 -25.39 1.11
C LYS A 99 30.41 -25.68 0.54
N LYS A 100 31.34 -24.77 0.69
CA LYS A 100 32.74 -24.96 0.29
C LYS A 100 33.53 -25.53 1.45
#